data_44b6c79e45f2f8843758bc9cb571c6f2
#
_entry.id   44b6c79e45f2f8843758bc9cb571c6f2
#
_cell.length_a   1.000
_cell.length_b   1.000
_cell.length_c   1.000
_cell.angle_alpha   90.00
_cell.angle_beta   90.00
_cell.angle_gamma   90.00
#
_symmetry.space_group_name_H-M   'P 1'
#
loop_
_entity.id
_entity.type
_entity.pdbx_description
1 polymer ?
#
loop_
_entity_poly.entity_id
_entity_poly.type
_entity_poly.pdbx_seq_one_letter_code
_entity_poly.pdbx_strand_id
1 'polypeptide(L)'
;MAPTGMTEKAGKILIVDDDEDILIAGKLLLKRHYGIIITCSKPENVPDLMAEHSFDAILLDMNFGPGESTGKQGFHWLTRILEIDPQAVVVMITAHGGVNVAVEAM
;
A
#
# COMPACT_ATOMS: atom_id res chain seq x y z
N MET A 1 26.61 12.50 3.76
CA MET A 1 26.24 12.14 3.24
C MET A 1 26.31 11.41 3.19
N ALA A 2 26.20 11.28 2.91
CA ALA A 2 25.93 10.65 2.48
C ALA A 2 26.23 10.37 2.08
N PRO A 3 26.29 10.28 1.84
CA PRO A 3 26.27 9.89 1.18
C PRO A 3 26.04 9.49 1.02
N THR A 4 25.89 9.65 1.13
CA THR A 4 25.47 9.41 0.74
C THR A 4 24.77 8.95 0.67
N GLY A 5 24.65 9.61 1.06
CA GLY A 5 23.28 9.36 0.67
C GLY A 5 23.03 8.22 -0.24
N MET A 6 23.98 7.77 -0.83
CA MET A 6 23.78 6.70 -1.76
C MET A 6 23.42 5.40 -1.09
N THR A 7 23.60 5.31 0.20
CA THR A 7 23.14 4.15 0.93
C THR A 7 21.77 4.37 1.55
N GLU A 8 21.28 5.58 1.47
CA GLU A 8 19.94 5.88 1.99
C GLU A 8 18.93 5.81 0.86
N LYS A 9 17.91 5.04 1.12
CA LYS A 9 16.81 4.94 0.17
C LYS A 9 15.72 5.86 0.65
N ALA A 10 15.21 6.67 -0.26
CA ALA A 10 14.13 7.58 0.05
C ALA A 10 12.80 6.89 -0.19
N GLY A 11 11.77 7.41 0.44
CA GLY A 11 10.42 6.97 0.20
C GLY A 11 9.87 6.12 1.33
N LYS A 12 8.58 6.30 1.54
CA LYS A 12 7.83 5.56 2.56
C LYS A 12 6.63 4.94 1.88
N ILE A 13 6.51 3.64 1.98
CA ILE A 13 5.46 2.88 1.30
C ILE A 13 4.62 2.17 2.35
N LEU A 14 3.31 2.20 2.14
CA LEU A 14 2.37 1.44 2.95
C LEU A 14 1.82 0.29 2.10
N ILE A 15 1.82 -0.92 2.65
CA ILE A 15 1.20 -2.07 1.99
C ILE A 15 0.03 -2.52 2.85
N VAL A 16 -1.14 -2.60 2.24
CA VAL A 16 -2.37 -2.97 2.94
C VAL A 16 -2.93 -4.23 2.30
N ASP A 17 -2.91 -5.33 3.05
CA ASP A 17 -3.36 -6.62 2.55
C ASP A 17 -3.65 -7.50 3.76
N ASP A 18 -4.75 -8.24 3.73
CA ASP A 18 -5.07 -9.13 4.84
C ASP A 18 -4.28 -10.44 4.82
N ASP A 19 -3.53 -10.69 3.76
CA ASP A 19 -2.67 -11.86 3.66
C ASP A 19 -1.26 -11.49 4.14
N GLU A 20 -0.88 -12.04 5.28
CA GLU A 20 0.40 -11.68 5.89
C GLU A 20 1.59 -12.15 5.06
N ASP A 21 1.43 -13.22 4.29
CA ASP A 21 2.51 -13.66 3.41
C ASP A 21 2.78 -12.62 2.33
N ILE A 22 1.73 -12.01 1.81
CA ILE A 22 1.86 -10.95 0.84
C ILE A 22 2.57 -9.75 1.47
N LEU A 23 2.22 -9.42 2.70
CA LEU A 23 2.85 -8.30 3.40
C LEU A 23 4.33 -8.54 3.60
N ILE A 24 4.70 -9.75 4.01
CA ILE A 24 6.10 -10.10 4.23
C ILE A 24 6.86 -10.05 2.91
N ALA A 25 6.32 -10.67 1.88
CA ALA A 25 6.99 -10.71 0.58
C ALA A 25 7.13 -9.32 -0.01
N GLY A 26 6.08 -8.52 0.07
CA GLY A 26 6.11 -7.16 -0.44
C GLY A 26 7.13 -6.31 0.29
N LYS A 27 7.17 -6.43 1.60
CA LYS A 27 8.15 -5.67 2.39
C LYS A 27 9.58 -6.06 2.02
N LEU A 28 9.85 -7.35 1.91
CA LEU A 28 11.19 -7.81 1.55
C LEU A 28 11.61 -7.31 0.17
N LEU A 29 10.67 -7.30 -0.76
CA LEU A 29 10.97 -6.87 -2.12
C LEU A 29 11.17 -5.36 -2.18
N LEU A 30 10.26 -4.60 -1.58
CA LEU A 30 10.27 -3.14 -1.72
C LEU A 30 11.33 -2.47 -0.88
N LYS A 31 11.73 -3.06 0.23
CA LYS A 31 12.74 -2.42 1.05
C LYS A 31 14.09 -2.30 0.36
N ARG A 32 14.26 -2.98 -0.76
CA ARG A 32 15.45 -2.84 -1.57
C ARG A 32 15.49 -1.52 -2.31
N HIS A 33 14.34 -0.86 -2.44
CA HIS A 33 14.19 0.34 -3.24
C HIS A 33 13.74 1.55 -2.43
N TYR A 34 13.13 1.32 -1.27
CA TYR A 34 12.53 2.40 -0.48
C TYR A 34 13.05 2.34 0.95
N GLY A 35 13.05 3.49 1.60
CA GLY A 35 13.63 3.60 2.93
C GLY A 35 12.80 2.95 4.02
N ILE A 36 11.49 3.12 3.96
CA ILE A 36 10.59 2.63 5.00
C ILE A 36 9.41 1.94 4.34
N ILE A 37 9.16 0.71 4.77
CA ILE A 37 7.99 -0.03 4.33
C ILE A 37 7.17 -0.36 5.57
N ILE A 38 5.93 0.10 5.59
CA ILE A 38 4.99 -0.18 6.67
C ILE A 38 3.92 -1.12 6.11
N THR A 39 3.58 -2.13 6.88
CA THR A 39 2.57 -3.10 6.47
C THR A 39 1.36 -2.99 7.39
N CYS A 40 0.19 -3.27 6.83
CA CYS A 40 -1.06 -3.18 7.56
C CYS A 40 -1.97 -4.30 7.09
N SER A 41 -2.39 -5.15 8.02
CA SER A 41 -3.27 -6.26 7.68
C SER A 41 -4.75 -5.90 7.85
N LYS A 42 -5.04 -4.75 8.44
CA LYS A 42 -6.41 -4.33 8.70
C LYS A 42 -6.63 -2.97 8.09
N PRO A 43 -7.41 -2.88 7.03
CA PRO A 43 -7.58 -1.60 6.33
C PRO A 43 -8.19 -0.51 7.21
N GLU A 44 -8.93 -0.89 8.24
CA GLU A 44 -9.50 0.10 9.14
C GLU A 44 -8.44 0.88 9.91
N ASN A 45 -7.20 0.40 9.95
CA ASN A 45 -6.11 1.11 10.59
C ASN A 45 -5.42 2.11 9.66
N VAL A 46 -5.76 2.12 8.39
CA VAL A 46 -5.11 2.99 7.42
C VAL A 46 -5.28 4.48 7.74
N PRO A 47 -6.48 4.95 8.14
CA PRO A 47 -6.60 6.37 8.48
C PRO A 47 -5.64 6.82 9.57
N ASP A 48 -5.45 5.99 10.60
CA ASP A 48 -4.53 6.33 11.68
C ASP A 48 -3.09 6.37 11.18
N LEU A 49 -2.73 5.42 10.32
CA LEU A 49 -1.39 5.40 9.76
C LEU A 49 -1.15 6.61 8.86
N MET A 50 -2.15 7.03 8.11
CA MET A 50 -2.02 8.22 7.28
C MET A 50 -1.91 9.49 8.11
N ALA A 51 -2.47 9.50 9.30
CA ALA A 51 -2.34 10.64 10.21
C ALA A 51 -0.93 10.72 10.81
N GLU A 52 -0.28 9.58 10.96
CA GLU A 52 1.03 9.53 11.59
C GLU A 52 2.19 9.59 10.60
N HIS A 53 1.94 9.24 9.35
CA HIS A 53 2.97 9.13 8.33
C HIS A 53 2.54 9.78 7.03
N SER A 54 3.51 10.27 6.28
CA SER A 54 3.28 10.67 4.90
C SER A 54 3.81 9.59 3.99
N PHE A 55 2.93 8.95 3.25
CA PHE A 55 3.33 7.87 2.35
C PHE A 55 3.51 8.38 0.94
N ASP A 56 4.57 7.91 0.28
CA ASP A 56 4.80 8.22 -1.12
C ASP A 56 3.91 7.37 -2.02
N ALA A 57 3.57 6.18 -1.57
CA ALA A 57 2.62 5.34 -2.27
C ALA A 57 1.97 4.38 -1.27
N ILE A 58 0.77 3.96 -1.59
CA ILE A 58 0.01 3.00 -0.81
C ILE A 58 -0.39 1.87 -1.74
N LEU A 59 0.05 0.65 -1.42
CA LEU A 59 -0.34 -0.54 -2.16
C LEU A 59 -1.52 -1.14 -1.44
N LEU A 60 -2.65 -1.21 -2.12
CA LEU A 60 -3.92 -1.59 -1.52
C LEU A 60 -4.48 -2.82 -2.20
N ASP A 61 -4.70 -3.87 -1.41
CA ASP A 61 -5.37 -5.05 -1.90
C ASP A 61 -6.82 -4.69 -2.25
N MET A 62 -7.30 -5.21 -3.36
CA MET A 62 -8.68 -4.96 -3.77
C MET A 62 -9.66 -5.87 -3.05
N ASN A 63 -9.20 -7.01 -2.57
CA ASN A 63 -10.10 -8.01 -2.02
C ASN A 63 -9.69 -8.35 -0.61
N PHE A 64 -10.46 -7.86 0.35
CA PHE A 64 -10.25 -8.17 1.76
C PHE A 64 -11.27 -9.20 2.19
N GLY A 65 -10.79 -10.17 2.98
CA GLY A 65 -11.64 -11.19 3.53
C GLY A 65 -11.77 -12.41 2.64
N PRO A 66 -12.06 -13.56 3.24
CA PRO A 66 -12.18 -14.81 2.50
C PRO A 66 -13.32 -14.74 1.50
N GLY A 67 -13.05 -15.17 0.29
CA GLY A 67 -14.07 -15.24 -0.72
C GLY A 67 -14.44 -13.92 -1.38
N GLU A 68 -13.84 -12.85 -0.95
CA GLU A 68 -14.14 -11.56 -1.56
C GLU A 68 -13.45 -11.46 -2.91
N SER A 69 -14.23 -11.29 -3.95
CA SER A 69 -13.68 -11.22 -5.30
C SER A 69 -14.20 -10.06 -6.11
N THR A 70 -15.06 -9.22 -5.54
CA THR A 70 -15.67 -8.11 -6.27
C THR A 70 -14.84 -6.84 -6.20
N GLY A 71 -13.89 -6.77 -5.31
CA GLY A 71 -13.13 -5.56 -5.11
C GLY A 71 -13.87 -4.45 -4.38
N LYS A 72 -15.07 -4.73 -3.88
CA LYS A 72 -15.86 -3.71 -3.22
C LYS A 72 -15.15 -3.09 -2.04
N GLN A 73 -14.51 -3.91 -1.22
CA GLN A 73 -13.82 -3.39 -0.05
C GLN A 73 -12.59 -2.60 -0.44
N GLY A 74 -11.88 -3.06 -1.48
CA GLY A 74 -10.75 -2.31 -1.97
C GLY A 74 -11.15 -0.95 -2.47
N PHE A 75 -12.23 -0.87 -3.24
CA PHE A 75 -12.71 0.43 -3.73
C PHE A 75 -13.22 1.31 -2.59
N HIS A 76 -13.85 0.72 -1.59
CA HIS A 76 -14.28 1.47 -0.42
C HIS A 76 -13.07 2.14 0.25
N TRP A 77 -12.01 1.39 0.48
CA TRP A 77 -10.84 1.93 1.14
C TRP A 77 -10.06 2.89 0.24
N LEU A 78 -10.06 2.65 -1.07
CA LEU A 78 -9.48 3.61 -2.00
C LEU A 78 -10.17 4.96 -1.86
N THR A 79 -11.50 4.96 -1.87
CA THR A 79 -12.27 6.19 -1.71
C THR A 79 -11.93 6.87 -0.39
N ARG A 80 -11.85 6.08 0.68
CA ARG A 80 -11.54 6.63 1.99
C ARG A 80 -10.17 7.27 2.05
N ILE A 81 -9.18 6.60 1.45
CA ILE A 81 -7.82 7.12 1.40
C ILE A 81 -7.79 8.45 0.65
N LEU A 82 -8.48 8.51 -0.48
CA LEU A 82 -8.49 9.72 -1.29
C LEU A 82 -9.29 10.85 -0.64
N GLU A 83 -10.23 10.53 0.23
CA GLU A 83 -10.90 11.53 1.04
C GLU A 83 -9.94 12.16 2.06
N ILE A 84 -9.07 11.33 2.63
CA ILE A 84 -8.09 11.80 3.61
C ILE A 84 -7.02 12.62 2.91
N ASP A 85 -6.52 12.12 1.78
CA ASP A 85 -5.47 12.79 1.02
C ASP A 85 -5.76 12.63 -0.47
N PRO A 86 -6.33 13.68 -1.08
CA PRO A 86 -6.67 13.61 -2.51
C PRO A 86 -5.49 13.41 -3.42
N GLN A 87 -4.28 13.65 -2.94
CA GLN A 87 -3.08 13.49 -3.76
C GLN A 87 -2.35 12.19 -3.49
N ALA A 88 -2.95 11.31 -2.70
CA ALA A 88 -2.33 10.01 -2.41
C ALA A 88 -2.16 9.20 -3.69
N VAL A 89 -1.01 8.55 -3.80
CA VAL A 89 -0.74 7.63 -4.89
C VAL A 89 -1.10 6.25 -4.39
N VAL A 90 -2.10 5.63 -5.01
CA VAL A 90 -2.58 4.32 -4.58
C VAL A 90 -2.45 3.35 -5.73
N VAL A 91 -1.79 2.24 -5.46
CA VAL A 91 -1.64 1.14 -6.40
C VAL A 91 -2.56 0.03 -5.94
N MET A 92 -3.54 -0.30 -6.78
CA MET A 92 -4.49 -1.35 -6.44
C MET A 92 -3.93 -2.67 -6.89
N ILE A 93 -3.91 -3.64 -5.98
CA ILE A 93 -3.38 -4.95 -6.26
C ILE A 93 -4.52 -5.96 -6.17
N THR A 94 -4.61 -6.81 -7.18
CA THR A 94 -5.58 -7.88 -7.16
C THR A 94 -4.86 -9.21 -7.20
N ALA A 95 -5.29 -10.12 -6.35
CA ALA A 95 -4.73 -11.44 -6.29
C ALA A 95 -5.34 -12.40 -7.29
N HIS A 96 -6.29 -11.93 -8.06
CA HIS A 96 -6.99 -12.79 -8.97
C HIS A 96 -6.24 -12.99 -10.25
N GLY A 97 -5.88 -14.20 -10.47
CA GLY A 97 -5.51 -14.82 -11.72
C GLY A 97 -4.99 -13.96 -12.82
N GLY A 98 -4.35 -12.97 -12.56
CA GLY A 98 -3.85 -12.15 -13.59
C GLY A 98 -3.05 -11.05 -12.98
N VAL A 99 -2.26 -10.48 -13.77
CA VAL A 99 -1.46 -9.37 -13.30
C VAL A 99 -2.25 -8.13 -13.59
N ASN A 100 -3.13 -7.80 -12.71
CA ASN A 100 -3.87 -6.57 -12.88
C ASN A 100 -3.44 -5.61 -11.81
N VAL A 101 -2.68 -4.65 -12.20
CA VAL A 101 -2.29 -3.57 -11.32
C VAL A 101 -2.89 -2.31 -11.91
N ALA A 102 -3.81 -1.75 -11.20
CA ALA A 102 -4.38 -0.47 -11.59
C ALA A 102 -3.65 0.60 -10.81
N VAL A 103 -3.07 1.53 -11.52
CA VAL A 103 -2.38 2.65 -10.89
C VAL A 103 -3.27 3.86 -11.00
N GLU A 104 -3.62 4.39 -9.84
CA GLU A 104 -4.42 5.60 -9.79
C GLU A 104 -3.55 6.68 -9.21
N ALA A 105 -3.16 7.60 -10.04
CA ALA A 105 -2.41 8.77 -9.59
C ALA A 105 -3.35 9.95 -9.71
N MET A 106 -3.72 10.46 -8.60
CA MET A 106 -4.72 11.53 -8.58
C MET A 106 -4.10 12.88 -8.36
#